data_f2dfb70b09af79c0ea4a7399f071cacf
#
_entry.id   f2dfb70b09af79c0ea4a7399f071cacf
#
_cell.length_a   1.000
_cell.length_b   1.000
_cell.length_c   1.000
_cell.angle_alpha   90.00
_cell.angle_beta   90.00
_cell.angle_gamma   90.00
#
_symmetry.space_group_name_H-M   'P 1'
#
loop_
_entity.id
_entity.type
_entity.pdbx_description
1 polymer ?
#
loop_
_entity_poly.entity_id
_entity_poly.type
_entity_poly.pdbx_seq_one_letter_code
_entity_poly.pdbx_strand_id
1 'polypeptide(L)'
;MIFGKHINRYYLKYLGWLIFGLASLIMVDYLQLEIPKLYSAVIDGMNYGYVMEGDVKVTFDMTYVLDSICMPMVKIILAMIFGRFLWRICFFGSAVKLEADLRNRMFHHAKDLSREYYQVNKVGDLMSLFTNDLDTVQECFGWGVMMFFDAVLMGVLAVRNMMKMDGLLTLLSLIPMGFLLASATVVGKSLMRKWDARQEAFSRLSDFSQESFSGIAVIKAFVKEAKELMAFKKLNSENEEANIAHTKASVLMRVLVSMFVESVICVILG
;
A
#
# COMPACT_ATOMS: atom_id res chain seq x y z
N MET A 1 7.34 -12.37 4.45
CA MET A 1 8.70 -12.74 3.97
C MET A 1 9.66 -11.55 3.85
N ILE A 2 9.48 -10.51 4.65
CA ILE A 2 10.33 -9.30 4.64
C ILE A 2 11.74 -9.61 5.20
N PHE A 3 11.88 -10.66 6.00
CA PHE A 3 13.13 -11.07 6.65
C PHE A 3 13.57 -12.45 6.15
N GLY A 4 14.29 -12.48 5.02
CA GLY A 4 14.95 -13.68 4.49
C GLY A 4 16.44 -13.68 4.86
N LYS A 5 17.02 -14.88 5.11
CA LYS A 5 18.43 -15.04 5.48
C LYS A 5 19.42 -14.35 4.52
N HIS A 6 19.04 -14.24 3.25
CA HIS A 6 19.86 -13.60 2.21
C HIS A 6 19.65 -12.06 2.14
N ILE A 7 18.48 -11.56 2.53
CA ILE A 7 18.13 -10.13 2.48
C ILE A 7 18.60 -9.41 3.74
N ASN A 8 18.67 -10.08 4.89
CA ASN A 8 19.10 -9.48 6.17
C ASN A 8 20.47 -8.79 6.08
N ARG A 9 21.39 -9.34 5.27
CA ARG A 9 22.71 -8.72 5.04
C ARG A 9 22.58 -7.34 4.37
N TYR A 10 21.60 -7.16 3.53
CA TYR A 10 21.37 -5.89 2.84
C TYR A 10 20.69 -4.86 3.73
N TYR A 11 19.81 -5.30 4.65
CA TYR A 11 19.28 -4.42 5.69
C TYR A 11 20.41 -3.83 6.54
N LEU A 12 21.39 -4.64 6.94
CA LEU A 12 22.56 -4.17 7.66
C LEU A 12 23.46 -3.24 6.82
N LYS A 13 23.63 -3.55 5.52
CA LYS A 13 24.42 -2.72 4.60
C LYS A 13 23.84 -1.32 4.42
N TYR A 14 22.51 -1.22 4.33
CA TYR A 14 21.80 0.04 4.10
C TYR A 14 21.17 0.63 5.36
N LEU A 15 21.52 0.09 6.54
CA LEU A 15 20.96 0.48 7.84
C LEU A 15 21.03 2.00 8.08
N GLY A 16 22.15 2.64 7.73
CA GLY A 16 22.32 4.09 7.90
C GLY A 16 21.30 4.90 7.10
N TRP A 17 21.04 4.50 5.84
CA TRP A 17 20.03 5.15 5.00
C TRP A 17 18.62 4.91 5.53
N LEU A 18 18.33 3.70 6.01
CA LEU A 18 17.02 3.34 6.57
C LEU A 18 16.74 4.08 7.88
N ILE A 19 17.74 4.20 8.78
CA ILE A 19 17.59 4.94 10.04
C ILE A 19 17.36 6.42 9.77
N PHE A 20 18.12 7.03 8.84
CA PHE A 20 17.95 8.44 8.50
C PHE A 20 16.59 8.69 7.81
N GLY A 21 16.15 7.78 6.93
CA GLY A 21 14.83 7.80 6.34
C GLY A 21 13.73 7.69 7.39
N LEU A 22 13.89 6.77 8.36
CA LEU A 22 12.94 6.58 9.45
C LEU A 22 12.87 7.80 10.37
N ALA A 23 13.98 8.42 10.71
CA ALA A 23 14.00 9.65 11.50
C ALA A 23 13.26 10.80 10.79
N SER A 24 13.45 10.93 9.46
CA SER A 24 12.72 11.90 8.65
C SER A 24 11.23 11.60 8.59
N LEU A 25 10.84 10.32 8.51
CA LEU A 25 9.44 9.89 8.53
C LEU A 25 8.78 10.26 9.86
N ILE A 26 9.41 9.91 10.99
CA ILE A 26 8.93 10.27 12.33
C ILE A 26 8.74 11.79 12.47
N MET A 27 9.66 12.58 11.95
CA MET A 27 9.54 14.03 11.96
C MET A 27 8.33 14.51 11.17
N VAL A 28 8.10 13.96 9.97
CA VAL A 28 6.94 14.30 9.14
C VAL A 28 5.64 13.91 9.82
N ASP A 29 5.53 12.70 10.37
CA ASP A 29 4.34 12.21 11.06
C ASP A 29 4.01 13.07 12.29
N TYR A 30 5.03 13.44 13.05
CA TYR A 30 4.86 14.33 14.20
C TYR A 30 4.33 15.71 13.78
N LEU A 31 4.93 16.32 12.74
CA LEU A 31 4.48 17.60 12.21
C LEU A 31 3.07 17.54 11.63
N GLN A 32 2.70 16.41 11.01
CA GLN A 32 1.37 16.19 10.47
C GLN A 32 0.29 16.20 11.57
N LEU A 33 0.61 15.70 12.76
CA LEU A 33 -0.30 15.70 13.91
C LEU A 33 -0.44 17.06 14.60
N GLU A 34 0.42 18.04 14.30
CA GLU A 34 0.26 19.42 14.78
C GLU A 34 -0.77 20.22 13.96
N ILE A 35 -1.01 19.83 12.70
CA ILE A 35 -1.95 20.56 11.82
C ILE A 35 -3.37 20.60 12.38
N PRO A 36 -4.00 19.51 12.88
CA PRO A 36 -5.33 19.56 13.47
C PRO A 36 -5.46 20.51 14.65
N LYS A 37 -4.40 20.70 15.44
CA LYS A 37 -4.40 21.65 16.56
C LYS A 37 -4.51 23.11 16.09
N LEU A 38 -3.83 23.43 14.97
CA LEU A 38 -3.95 24.76 14.36
C LEU A 38 -5.35 25.00 13.78
N TYR A 39 -5.99 23.96 13.20
CA TYR A 39 -7.38 24.06 12.76
C TYR A 39 -8.34 24.25 13.92
N SER A 40 -8.16 23.55 15.04
CA SER A 40 -8.96 23.74 16.26
C SER A 40 -8.86 25.19 16.74
N ALA A 41 -7.66 25.76 16.81
CA ALA A 41 -7.47 27.16 17.22
C ALA A 41 -8.18 28.17 16.31
N VAL A 42 -8.27 27.89 14.99
CA VAL A 42 -9.04 28.73 14.05
C VAL A 42 -10.53 28.63 14.36
N ILE A 43 -11.05 27.41 14.51
CA ILE A 43 -12.48 27.16 14.76
C ILE A 43 -12.90 27.80 16.08
N ASP A 44 -12.12 27.62 17.14
CA ASP A 44 -12.38 28.20 18.47
C ASP A 44 -12.34 29.73 18.41
N GLY A 45 -11.35 30.30 17.73
CA GLY A 45 -11.23 31.74 17.54
C GLY A 45 -12.40 32.34 16.77
N MET A 46 -12.89 31.66 15.73
CA MET A 46 -14.07 32.11 14.96
C MET A 46 -15.37 32.01 15.79
N ASN A 47 -15.52 30.98 16.61
CA ASN A 47 -16.73 30.76 17.39
C ASN A 47 -16.82 31.63 18.65
N TYR A 48 -15.71 31.84 19.35
CA TYR A 48 -15.67 32.48 20.66
C TYR A 48 -15.05 33.90 20.64
N GLY A 49 -14.40 34.29 19.54
CA GLY A 49 -13.67 35.55 19.43
C GLY A 49 -12.36 35.59 20.21
N TYR A 50 -11.97 34.50 20.88
CA TYR A 50 -10.71 34.32 21.56
C TYR A 50 -10.24 32.86 21.49
N VAL A 51 -8.93 32.65 21.61
CA VAL A 51 -8.32 31.32 21.70
C VAL A 51 -7.63 31.17 23.06
N MET A 52 -7.75 29.99 23.66
CA MET A 52 -7.03 29.66 24.89
C MET A 52 -5.62 29.18 24.53
N GLU A 53 -4.61 29.94 24.90
CA GLU A 53 -3.20 29.54 24.79
C GLU A 53 -2.67 29.20 26.19
N GLY A 54 -2.75 27.93 26.58
CA GLY A 54 -2.58 27.51 27.99
C GLY A 54 -3.71 28.08 28.87
N ASP A 55 -3.36 28.90 29.88
CA ASP A 55 -4.30 29.54 30.79
C ASP A 55 -4.66 30.99 30.42
N VAL A 56 -4.14 31.49 29.31
CA VAL A 56 -4.33 32.88 28.85
C VAL A 56 -5.34 32.95 27.72
N LYS A 57 -6.33 33.86 27.85
CA LYS A 57 -7.27 34.19 26.76
C LYS A 57 -6.63 35.22 25.85
N VAL A 58 -6.35 34.84 24.62
CA VAL A 58 -5.82 35.73 23.56
C VAL A 58 -6.96 36.09 22.62
N THR A 59 -7.15 37.39 22.35
CA THR A 59 -8.16 37.87 21.40
C THR A 59 -7.83 37.39 20.01
N PHE A 60 -8.85 36.85 19.29
CA PHE A 60 -8.70 36.38 17.91
C PHE A 60 -8.69 37.58 16.96
N ASP A 61 -7.49 38.16 16.76
CA ASP A 61 -7.26 39.29 15.87
C ASP A 61 -6.43 38.87 14.65
N MET A 62 -6.44 39.67 13.58
CA MET A 62 -5.71 39.39 12.34
C MET A 62 -4.21 39.18 12.59
N THR A 63 -3.64 39.87 13.57
CA THR A 63 -2.24 39.72 13.96
C THR A 63 -1.99 38.34 14.56
N TYR A 64 -2.89 37.88 15.42
CA TYR A 64 -2.82 36.53 16.00
C TYR A 64 -2.92 35.44 14.91
N VAL A 65 -3.84 35.58 13.98
CA VAL A 65 -4.00 34.63 12.86
C VAL A 65 -2.71 34.55 12.02
N LEU A 66 -2.08 35.68 11.73
CA LEU A 66 -0.85 35.71 10.93
C LEU A 66 0.33 35.09 11.71
N ASP A 67 0.56 35.46 12.96
CA ASP A 67 1.76 35.07 13.69
C ASP A 67 1.62 33.69 14.37
N SER A 68 0.46 33.38 14.93
CA SER A 68 0.27 32.15 15.72
C SER A 68 -0.34 31.00 14.91
N ILE A 69 -0.92 31.25 13.72
CA ILE A 69 -1.53 30.21 12.88
C ILE A 69 -0.83 30.12 11.52
N CYS A 70 -0.83 31.21 10.73
CA CYS A 70 -0.33 31.16 9.37
C CYS A 70 1.20 30.93 9.31
N MET A 71 1.97 31.62 10.12
CA MET A 71 3.44 31.47 10.13
C MET A 71 3.88 30.07 10.59
N PRO A 72 3.38 29.51 11.71
CA PRO A 72 3.67 28.11 12.09
C PRO A 72 3.22 27.12 11.01
N MET A 73 2.04 27.31 10.41
CA MET A 73 1.53 26.43 9.37
C MET A 73 2.44 26.40 8.14
N VAL A 74 2.93 27.58 7.67
CA VAL A 74 3.90 27.66 6.57
C VAL A 74 5.21 26.95 6.93
N LYS A 75 5.74 27.15 8.15
CA LYS A 75 6.94 26.47 8.62
C LYS A 75 6.76 24.95 8.65
N ILE A 76 5.62 24.47 9.16
CA ILE A 76 5.28 23.04 9.19
C ILE A 76 5.23 22.48 7.77
N ILE A 77 4.54 23.15 6.85
CA ILE A 77 4.42 22.71 5.45
C ILE A 77 5.81 22.61 4.79
N LEU A 78 6.64 23.63 4.94
CA LEU A 78 8.00 23.62 4.37
C LEU A 78 8.86 22.50 4.96
N ALA A 79 8.79 22.30 6.28
CA ALA A 79 9.51 21.21 6.96
C ALA A 79 9.01 19.83 6.50
N MET A 80 7.69 19.67 6.32
CA MET A 80 7.10 18.44 5.79
C MET A 80 7.50 18.17 4.34
N ILE A 81 7.55 19.19 3.48
CA ILE A 81 8.00 19.04 2.08
C ILE A 81 9.44 18.52 2.08
N PHE A 82 10.32 19.16 2.85
CA PHE A 82 11.72 18.74 2.95
C PHE A 82 11.86 17.33 3.54
N GLY A 83 11.16 17.03 4.63
CA GLY A 83 11.18 15.71 5.26
C GLY A 83 10.63 14.62 4.34
N ARG A 84 9.52 14.88 3.59
CA ARG A 84 8.96 13.95 2.61
C ARG A 84 9.91 13.66 1.45
N PHE A 85 10.66 14.64 1.01
CA PHE A 85 11.68 14.44 -0.02
C PHE A 85 12.84 13.60 0.52
N LEU A 86 13.28 13.89 1.73
CA LEU A 86 14.41 13.24 2.36
C LEU A 86 14.19 11.75 2.61
N TRP A 87 13.07 11.36 3.24
CA TRP A 87 12.77 9.95 3.48
C TRP A 87 12.56 9.17 2.17
N ARG A 88 11.98 9.81 1.13
CA ARG A 88 11.85 9.18 -0.19
C ARG A 88 13.20 8.82 -0.79
N ILE A 89 14.14 9.74 -0.78
CA ILE A 89 15.50 9.48 -1.27
C ILE A 89 16.14 8.33 -0.46
N CYS A 90 15.95 8.31 0.85
CA CYS A 90 16.56 7.31 1.71
C CYS A 90 15.97 5.90 1.45
N PHE A 91 14.67 5.75 1.46
CA PHE A 91 14.04 4.43 1.25
C PHE A 91 14.17 3.96 -0.20
N PHE A 92 13.77 4.77 -1.17
CA PHE A 92 13.84 4.36 -2.58
C PHE A 92 15.26 4.31 -3.12
N GLY A 93 16.12 5.24 -2.71
CA GLY A 93 17.54 5.19 -3.08
C GLY A 93 18.26 3.95 -2.55
N SER A 94 17.92 3.51 -1.33
CA SER A 94 18.46 2.25 -0.80
C SER A 94 17.89 1.03 -1.52
N ALA A 95 16.62 1.06 -1.92
CA ALA A 95 15.94 -0.02 -2.65
C ALA A 95 16.54 -0.21 -4.06
N VAL A 96 16.78 0.87 -4.79
CA VAL A 96 17.45 0.83 -6.11
C VAL A 96 18.90 0.30 -6.01
N LYS A 97 19.62 0.69 -4.96
CA LYS A 97 20.97 0.15 -4.71
C LYS A 97 20.94 -1.34 -4.36
N LEU A 98 19.96 -1.76 -3.58
CA LEU A 98 19.72 -3.19 -3.28
C LEU A 98 19.48 -3.98 -4.56
N GLU A 99 18.59 -3.48 -5.42
CA GLU A 99 18.26 -4.09 -6.71
C GLU A 99 19.51 -4.27 -7.56
N ALA A 100 20.32 -3.23 -7.72
CA ALA A 100 21.57 -3.29 -8.48
C ALA A 100 22.57 -4.32 -7.90
N ASP A 101 22.72 -4.36 -6.57
CA ASP A 101 23.56 -5.36 -5.90
C ASP A 101 23.06 -6.79 -6.10
N LEU A 102 21.74 -7.00 -6.02
CA LEU A 102 21.13 -8.32 -6.25
C LEU A 102 21.28 -8.72 -7.72
N ARG A 103 21.02 -7.82 -8.67
CA ARG A 103 21.19 -8.08 -10.12
C ARG A 103 22.62 -8.50 -10.43
N ASN A 104 23.61 -7.80 -9.90
CA ASN A 104 25.01 -8.16 -10.07
C ASN A 104 25.32 -9.54 -9.49
N ARG A 105 24.81 -9.85 -8.29
CA ARG A 105 25.03 -11.15 -7.64
C ARG A 105 24.35 -12.29 -8.40
N MET A 106 23.14 -12.06 -8.89
CA MET A 106 22.39 -13.03 -9.71
C MET A 106 23.12 -13.30 -11.02
N PHE A 107 23.63 -12.27 -11.68
CA PHE A 107 24.39 -12.42 -12.92
C PHE A 107 25.69 -13.21 -12.68
N HIS A 108 26.41 -12.88 -11.61
CA HIS A 108 27.61 -13.66 -11.23
C HIS A 108 27.29 -15.13 -11.00
N HIS A 109 26.21 -15.44 -10.32
CA HIS A 109 25.79 -16.82 -10.09
C HIS A 109 25.34 -17.51 -11.38
N ALA A 110 24.55 -16.81 -12.19
CA ALA A 110 24.04 -17.36 -13.44
C ALA A 110 25.17 -17.78 -14.39
N LYS A 111 26.24 -16.98 -14.55
CA LYS A 111 27.36 -17.34 -15.43
C LYS A 111 28.16 -18.58 -14.96
N ASP A 112 28.06 -18.93 -13.66
CA ASP A 112 28.77 -20.05 -13.07
C ASP A 112 27.92 -21.35 -13.08
N LEU A 113 26.66 -21.27 -13.57
CA LEU A 113 25.77 -22.42 -13.71
C LEU A 113 26.18 -23.31 -14.91
N SER A 114 25.91 -24.63 -14.81
CA SER A 114 26.25 -25.60 -15.84
C SER A 114 25.43 -25.39 -17.11
N ARG A 115 25.97 -25.87 -18.24
CA ARG A 115 25.26 -25.87 -19.50
C ARG A 115 23.94 -26.65 -19.47
N GLU A 116 23.91 -27.74 -18.69
CA GLU A 116 22.72 -28.58 -18.49
C GLU A 116 21.57 -27.80 -17.87
N TYR A 117 21.87 -26.90 -16.92
CA TYR A 117 20.88 -26.02 -16.32
C TYR A 117 20.14 -25.19 -17.38
N TYR A 118 20.86 -24.62 -18.35
CA TYR A 118 20.29 -23.80 -19.42
C TYR A 118 19.55 -24.60 -20.50
N GLN A 119 19.77 -25.92 -20.56
CA GLN A 119 19.00 -26.80 -21.45
C GLN A 119 17.62 -27.13 -20.89
N VAL A 120 17.50 -27.19 -19.56
CA VAL A 120 16.24 -27.48 -18.86
C VAL A 120 15.42 -26.21 -18.61
N ASN A 121 16.08 -25.10 -18.21
CA ASN A 121 15.44 -23.86 -17.87
C ASN A 121 15.46 -22.88 -19.05
N LYS A 122 14.30 -22.40 -19.44
CA LYS A 122 14.19 -21.44 -20.54
C LYS A 122 14.84 -20.09 -20.17
N VAL A 123 15.59 -19.53 -21.11
CA VAL A 123 16.23 -18.20 -20.91
C VAL A 123 15.19 -17.12 -20.58
N GLY A 124 13.97 -17.21 -21.14
CA GLY A 124 12.88 -16.27 -20.84
C GLY A 124 12.46 -16.29 -19.36
N ASP A 125 12.39 -17.47 -18.74
CA ASP A 125 12.04 -17.60 -17.32
C ASP A 125 13.14 -16.99 -16.44
N LEU A 126 14.41 -17.20 -16.81
CA LEU A 126 15.54 -16.58 -16.12
C LEU A 126 15.51 -15.05 -16.26
N MET A 127 15.18 -14.54 -17.45
CA MET A 127 15.04 -13.09 -17.65
C MET A 127 13.91 -12.48 -16.79
N SER A 128 12.80 -13.22 -16.57
CA SER A 128 11.74 -12.78 -15.65
C SER A 128 12.25 -12.58 -14.22
N LEU A 129 13.16 -13.45 -13.74
CA LEU A 129 13.79 -13.28 -12.41
C LEU A 129 14.65 -12.00 -12.33
N PHE A 130 15.32 -11.64 -13.43
CA PHE A 130 16.17 -10.44 -13.49
C PHE A 130 15.39 -9.13 -13.65
N THR A 131 14.12 -9.20 -14.04
CA THR A 131 13.23 -8.06 -14.24
C THR A 131 12.11 -8.06 -13.18
N ASN A 132 10.99 -8.71 -13.46
CA ASN A 132 9.76 -8.62 -12.65
C ASN A 132 9.93 -9.06 -11.19
N ASP A 133 10.64 -10.16 -10.95
CA ASP A 133 10.81 -10.67 -9.58
C ASP A 133 11.75 -9.77 -8.78
N LEU A 134 12.80 -9.28 -9.43
CA LEU A 134 13.76 -8.37 -8.80
C LEU A 134 13.13 -7.00 -8.49
N ASP A 135 12.31 -6.48 -9.41
CA ASP A 135 11.53 -5.25 -9.20
C ASP A 135 10.55 -5.42 -8.01
N THR A 136 9.90 -6.58 -7.91
CA THR A 136 9.02 -6.90 -6.76
C THR A 136 9.79 -6.89 -5.43
N VAL A 137 11.02 -7.42 -5.42
CA VAL A 137 11.89 -7.38 -4.23
C VAL A 137 12.29 -5.94 -3.89
N GLN A 138 12.63 -5.13 -4.89
CA GLN A 138 12.94 -3.72 -4.73
C GLN A 138 11.77 -2.93 -4.15
N GLU A 139 10.56 -3.12 -4.71
CA GLU A 139 9.35 -2.49 -4.21
C GLU A 139 9.04 -2.90 -2.76
N CYS A 140 9.17 -4.18 -2.43
CA CYS A 140 8.97 -4.67 -1.08
C CYS A 140 9.96 -4.05 -0.09
N PHE A 141 11.23 -3.89 -0.48
CA PHE A 141 12.25 -3.28 0.36
C PHE A 141 12.07 -1.76 0.51
N GLY A 142 11.65 -1.06 -0.54
CA GLY A 142 11.39 0.38 -0.52
C GLY A 142 10.01 0.71 0.08
N TRP A 143 8.97 0.41 -0.67
CA TRP A 143 7.57 0.71 -0.29
C TRP A 143 7.09 -0.13 0.89
N GLY A 144 7.33 -1.43 0.88
CA GLY A 144 6.80 -2.33 1.89
C GLY A 144 7.33 -2.01 3.28
N VAL A 145 8.64 -1.79 3.40
CA VAL A 145 9.29 -1.43 4.67
C VAL A 145 8.81 -0.06 5.14
N MET A 146 8.77 0.93 4.23
CA MET A 146 8.30 2.28 4.56
C MET A 146 6.85 2.27 5.05
N MET A 147 5.92 1.65 4.30
CA MET A 147 4.51 1.58 4.69
C MET A 147 4.29 0.90 6.04
N PHE A 148 5.08 -0.14 6.35
CA PHE A 148 4.99 -0.81 7.63
C PHE A 148 5.35 0.13 8.79
N PHE A 149 6.48 0.83 8.69
CA PHE A 149 6.90 1.77 9.72
C PHE A 149 5.96 2.98 9.82
N ASP A 150 5.54 3.55 8.69
CA ASP A 150 4.58 4.66 8.63
C ASP A 150 3.26 4.30 9.32
N ALA A 151 2.66 3.17 8.98
CA ALA A 151 1.41 2.72 9.59
C ALA A 151 1.53 2.50 11.10
N VAL A 152 2.63 1.90 11.57
CA VAL A 152 2.86 1.64 13.00
C VAL A 152 3.13 2.94 13.74
N LEU A 153 4.00 3.79 13.23
CA LEU A 153 4.38 5.06 13.87
C LEU A 153 3.20 6.02 13.92
N MET A 154 2.56 6.26 12.77
CA MET A 154 1.40 7.14 12.68
C MET A 154 0.26 6.63 13.55
N GLY A 155 -0.01 5.31 13.54
CA GLY A 155 -1.03 4.69 14.38
C GLY A 155 -0.78 4.90 15.87
N VAL A 156 0.44 4.64 16.34
CA VAL A 156 0.81 4.84 17.76
C VAL A 156 0.75 6.31 18.15
N LEU A 157 1.27 7.21 17.31
CA LEU A 157 1.27 8.65 17.59
C LEU A 157 -0.16 9.22 17.60
N ALA A 158 -1.01 8.80 16.63
CA ALA A 158 -2.40 9.23 16.56
C ALA A 158 -3.19 8.78 17.80
N VAL A 159 -3.15 7.50 18.16
CA VAL A 159 -3.84 6.97 19.33
C VAL A 159 -3.36 7.68 20.60
N ARG A 160 -2.04 7.89 20.75
CA ARG A 160 -1.49 8.64 21.89
C ARG A 160 -2.03 10.08 21.98
N ASN A 161 -2.13 10.78 20.84
CA ASN A 161 -2.67 12.15 20.84
C ASN A 161 -4.17 12.16 21.12
N MET A 162 -4.95 11.24 20.56
CA MET A 162 -6.38 11.09 20.86
C MET A 162 -6.61 10.80 22.34
N MET A 163 -5.83 9.90 22.94
CA MET A 163 -5.91 9.59 24.39
C MET A 163 -5.61 10.79 25.28
N LYS A 164 -4.79 11.74 24.83
CA LYS A 164 -4.52 12.97 25.59
C LYS A 164 -5.64 14.00 25.49
N MET A 165 -6.44 13.96 24.42
CA MET A 165 -7.58 14.86 24.22
C MET A 165 -8.79 14.34 25.00
N ASP A 166 -9.22 13.11 24.73
CA ASP A 166 -10.31 12.43 25.43
C ASP A 166 -10.13 10.92 25.35
N GLY A 167 -9.90 10.29 26.51
CA GLY A 167 -9.67 8.84 26.58
C GLY A 167 -10.92 8.02 26.30
N LEU A 168 -12.11 8.51 26.71
CA LEU A 168 -13.37 7.81 26.50
C LEU A 168 -13.77 7.83 25.03
N LEU A 169 -13.68 8.98 24.38
CA LEU A 169 -13.97 9.13 22.95
C LEU A 169 -13.00 8.30 22.10
N THR A 170 -11.72 8.25 22.49
CA THR A 170 -10.72 7.40 21.84
C THR A 170 -11.10 5.93 21.94
N LEU A 171 -11.49 5.44 23.12
CA LEU A 171 -11.89 4.05 23.31
C LEU A 171 -13.13 3.71 22.48
N LEU A 172 -14.14 4.60 22.47
CA LEU A 172 -15.34 4.42 21.66
C LEU A 172 -15.04 4.38 20.15
N SER A 173 -14.12 5.22 19.65
CA SER A 173 -13.72 5.24 18.24
C SER A 173 -12.90 4.02 17.81
N LEU A 174 -12.19 3.35 18.75
CA LEU A 174 -11.44 2.13 18.46
C LEU A 174 -12.34 0.89 18.32
N ILE A 175 -13.56 0.89 18.86
CA ILE A 175 -14.50 -0.24 18.75
C ILE A 175 -14.87 -0.53 17.28
N PRO A 176 -15.34 0.44 16.48
CA PRO A 176 -15.59 0.20 15.05
C PRO A 176 -14.35 -0.26 14.28
N MET A 177 -13.17 0.28 14.63
CA MET A 177 -11.91 -0.15 14.01
C MET A 177 -11.58 -1.61 14.30
N GLY A 178 -11.83 -2.08 15.52
CA GLY A 178 -11.70 -3.51 15.89
C GLY A 178 -12.64 -4.40 15.07
N PHE A 179 -13.90 -4.00 14.88
CA PHE A 179 -14.84 -4.70 14.01
C PHE A 179 -14.41 -4.68 12.55
N LEU A 180 -13.88 -3.57 12.06
CA LEU A 180 -13.32 -3.49 10.71
C LEU A 180 -12.19 -4.51 10.53
N LEU A 181 -11.25 -4.58 11.47
CA LEU A 181 -10.13 -5.51 11.39
C LEU A 181 -10.60 -6.97 11.39
N ALA A 182 -11.56 -7.33 12.24
CA ALA A 182 -12.15 -8.66 12.28
C ALA A 182 -12.89 -9.00 10.97
N SER A 183 -13.73 -8.10 10.48
CA SER A 183 -14.46 -8.29 9.21
C SER A 183 -13.52 -8.37 8.00
N ALA A 184 -12.48 -7.54 7.97
CA ALA A 184 -11.47 -7.55 6.92
C ALA A 184 -10.72 -8.89 6.83
N THR A 185 -10.41 -9.53 7.96
CA THR A 185 -9.75 -10.85 7.96
C THR A 185 -10.67 -11.95 7.42
N VAL A 186 -11.97 -11.92 7.75
CA VAL A 186 -12.95 -12.91 7.29
C VAL A 186 -13.28 -12.73 5.81
N VAL A 187 -13.67 -11.51 5.43
CA VAL A 187 -14.04 -11.18 4.05
C VAL A 187 -12.82 -11.26 3.14
N GLY A 188 -11.64 -10.84 3.61
CA GLY A 188 -10.38 -10.90 2.86
C GLY A 188 -10.00 -12.32 2.46
N LYS A 189 -10.19 -13.32 3.33
CA LYS A 189 -9.95 -14.73 2.97
C LYS A 189 -10.91 -15.22 1.87
N SER A 190 -12.16 -14.78 1.91
CA SER A 190 -13.14 -15.10 0.86
C SER A 190 -12.79 -14.40 -0.45
N LEU A 191 -12.39 -13.14 -0.38
CA LEU A 191 -11.97 -12.35 -1.54
C LEU A 191 -10.76 -12.99 -2.23
N MET A 192 -9.75 -13.43 -1.46
CA MET A 192 -8.56 -14.08 -2.00
C MET A 192 -8.91 -15.38 -2.74
N ARG A 193 -9.75 -16.26 -2.15
CA ARG A 193 -10.22 -17.48 -2.83
C ARG A 193 -10.93 -17.20 -4.15
N LYS A 194 -11.75 -16.14 -4.18
CA LYS A 194 -12.44 -15.73 -5.42
C LYS A 194 -11.50 -15.11 -6.43
N TRP A 195 -10.47 -14.43 -5.98
CA TRP A 195 -9.38 -13.95 -6.83
C TRP A 195 -8.63 -15.11 -7.50
N ASP A 196 -8.25 -16.13 -6.72
CA ASP A 196 -7.57 -17.31 -7.24
C ASP A 196 -8.43 -18.05 -8.28
N ALA A 197 -9.72 -18.25 -7.99
CA ALA A 197 -10.67 -18.86 -8.94
C ALA A 197 -10.84 -18.05 -10.23
N ARG A 198 -10.90 -16.72 -10.12
CA ARG A 198 -10.92 -15.80 -11.27
C ARG A 198 -9.64 -15.93 -12.11
N GLN A 199 -8.48 -15.99 -11.46
CA GLN A 199 -7.19 -16.08 -12.13
C GLN A 199 -7.04 -17.41 -12.86
N GLU A 200 -7.51 -18.51 -12.25
CA GLU A 200 -7.53 -19.83 -12.86
C GLU A 200 -8.48 -19.88 -14.09
N ALA A 201 -9.68 -19.30 -13.99
CA ALA A 201 -10.62 -19.24 -15.11
C ALA A 201 -10.05 -18.42 -16.28
N PHE A 202 -9.38 -17.30 -15.98
CA PHE A 202 -8.71 -16.48 -16.99
C PHE A 202 -7.54 -17.22 -17.64
N SER A 203 -6.73 -17.95 -16.86
CA SER A 203 -5.64 -18.76 -17.40
C SER A 203 -6.15 -19.81 -18.40
N ARG A 204 -7.18 -20.58 -18.00
CA ARG A 204 -7.80 -21.59 -18.90
C ARG A 204 -8.32 -20.99 -20.21
N LEU A 205 -8.96 -19.81 -20.13
CA LEU A 205 -9.43 -19.09 -21.32
C LEU A 205 -8.28 -18.63 -22.20
N SER A 206 -7.21 -18.13 -21.61
CA SER A 206 -6.01 -17.67 -22.30
C SER A 206 -5.28 -18.82 -22.98
N ASP A 207 -5.08 -19.93 -22.27
CA ASP A 207 -4.39 -21.11 -22.78
C ASP A 207 -5.16 -21.70 -23.98
N PHE A 208 -6.50 -21.83 -23.86
CA PHE A 208 -7.36 -22.25 -24.95
C PHE A 208 -7.28 -21.33 -26.16
N SER A 209 -7.29 -20.02 -25.93
CA SER A 209 -7.18 -19.02 -27.00
C SER A 209 -5.83 -19.13 -27.73
N GLN A 210 -4.75 -19.28 -26.97
CA GLN A 210 -3.41 -19.45 -27.51
C GLN A 210 -3.29 -20.75 -28.36
N GLU A 211 -3.86 -21.85 -27.85
CA GLU A 211 -3.88 -23.13 -28.56
C GLU A 211 -4.68 -23.02 -29.86
N SER A 212 -5.89 -22.42 -29.80
CA SER A 212 -6.73 -22.22 -30.98
C SER A 212 -6.08 -21.34 -32.04
N PHE A 213 -5.41 -20.24 -31.65
CA PHE A 213 -4.69 -19.40 -32.60
C PHE A 213 -3.45 -20.07 -33.17
N SER A 214 -2.70 -20.82 -32.38
CA SER A 214 -1.55 -21.58 -32.84
C SER A 214 -1.95 -22.71 -33.81
N GLY A 215 -3.10 -23.34 -33.59
CA GLY A 215 -3.67 -24.41 -34.38
C GLY A 215 -4.65 -23.94 -35.46
N ILE A 216 -4.76 -22.64 -35.75
CA ILE A 216 -5.81 -22.08 -36.61
C ILE A 216 -5.87 -22.71 -38.04
N ALA A 217 -4.70 -23.06 -38.59
CA ALA A 217 -4.61 -23.72 -39.90
C ALA A 217 -5.32 -25.09 -39.91
N VAL A 218 -5.16 -25.85 -38.82
CA VAL A 218 -5.81 -27.16 -38.64
C VAL A 218 -7.32 -26.98 -38.45
N ILE A 219 -7.74 -26.04 -37.60
CA ILE A 219 -9.14 -25.74 -37.37
C ILE A 219 -9.86 -25.39 -38.67
N LYS A 220 -9.25 -24.56 -39.52
CA LYS A 220 -9.78 -24.18 -40.82
C LYS A 220 -9.79 -25.34 -41.82
N ALA A 221 -8.71 -26.14 -41.86
CA ALA A 221 -8.65 -27.29 -42.76
C ALA A 221 -9.75 -28.32 -42.50
N PHE A 222 -10.17 -28.48 -41.22
CA PHE A 222 -11.21 -29.42 -40.84
C PHE A 222 -12.58 -28.75 -40.65
N VAL A 223 -12.73 -27.45 -40.95
CA VAL A 223 -14.00 -26.68 -40.83
C VAL A 223 -14.61 -26.82 -39.42
N LYS A 224 -13.76 -26.64 -38.39
CA LYS A 224 -14.17 -26.82 -36.96
C LYS A 224 -14.39 -25.50 -36.20
N GLU A 225 -14.44 -24.35 -36.90
CA GLU A 225 -14.57 -23.03 -36.30
C GLU A 225 -15.80 -22.91 -35.38
N ALA A 226 -16.94 -23.50 -35.76
CA ALA A 226 -18.14 -23.46 -34.95
C ALA A 226 -17.98 -24.23 -33.63
N LYS A 227 -17.24 -25.34 -33.63
CA LYS A 227 -16.96 -26.14 -32.42
C LYS A 227 -16.03 -25.37 -31.49
N GLU A 228 -14.97 -24.75 -32.04
CA GLU A 228 -14.03 -23.93 -31.29
C GLU A 228 -14.74 -22.71 -30.65
N LEU A 229 -15.62 -22.05 -31.41
CA LEU A 229 -16.43 -20.95 -30.90
C LEU A 229 -17.32 -21.34 -29.72
N MET A 230 -17.92 -22.54 -29.77
CA MET A 230 -18.74 -23.04 -28.66
C MET A 230 -17.88 -23.33 -27.42
N ALA A 231 -16.71 -23.92 -27.59
CA ALA A 231 -15.77 -24.17 -26.49
C ALA A 231 -15.28 -22.86 -25.87
N PHE A 232 -14.89 -21.89 -26.70
CA PHE A 232 -14.51 -20.55 -26.24
C PHE A 232 -15.64 -19.87 -25.44
N LYS A 233 -16.89 -19.89 -25.97
CA LYS A 233 -18.04 -19.30 -25.27
C LYS A 233 -18.25 -19.91 -23.89
N LYS A 234 -18.07 -21.23 -23.74
CA LYS A 234 -18.19 -21.90 -22.45
C LYS A 234 -17.15 -21.40 -21.47
N LEU A 235 -15.87 -21.39 -21.85
CA LEU A 235 -14.78 -20.91 -21.01
C LEU A 235 -14.90 -19.42 -20.68
N ASN A 236 -15.39 -18.63 -21.64
CA ASN A 236 -15.64 -17.20 -21.40
C ASN A 236 -16.78 -16.98 -20.41
N SER A 237 -17.84 -17.79 -20.45
CA SER A 237 -18.93 -17.74 -19.44
C SER A 237 -18.43 -18.14 -18.05
N GLU A 238 -17.58 -19.16 -17.94
CA GLU A 238 -16.94 -19.54 -16.67
C GLU A 238 -16.07 -18.41 -16.12
N ASN A 239 -15.30 -17.73 -16.97
CA ASN A 239 -14.51 -16.56 -16.59
C ASN A 239 -15.39 -15.38 -16.19
N GLU A 240 -16.49 -15.12 -16.87
CA GLU A 240 -17.48 -14.09 -16.52
C GLU A 240 -18.07 -14.35 -15.13
N GLU A 241 -18.53 -15.58 -14.85
CA GLU A 241 -19.08 -15.96 -13.54
C GLU A 241 -18.07 -15.77 -12.42
N ALA A 242 -16.81 -16.17 -12.63
CA ALA A 242 -15.72 -15.98 -11.67
C ALA A 242 -15.42 -14.49 -11.44
N ASN A 243 -15.43 -13.66 -12.49
CA ASN A 243 -15.26 -12.22 -12.40
C ASN A 243 -16.40 -11.56 -11.61
N ILE A 244 -17.66 -11.94 -11.88
CA ILE A 244 -18.84 -11.43 -11.15
C ILE A 244 -18.76 -11.82 -9.68
N ALA A 245 -18.39 -13.07 -9.38
CA ALA A 245 -18.25 -13.55 -8.00
C ALA A 245 -17.16 -12.79 -7.22
N HIS A 246 -16.03 -12.53 -7.86
CA HIS A 246 -14.96 -11.70 -7.28
C HIS A 246 -15.41 -10.25 -7.10
N THR A 247 -16.04 -9.66 -8.10
CA THR A 247 -16.52 -8.27 -8.06
C THR A 247 -17.53 -8.06 -6.93
N LYS A 248 -18.50 -8.96 -6.76
CA LYS A 248 -19.46 -8.90 -5.64
C LYS A 248 -18.73 -8.90 -4.27
N ALA A 249 -17.74 -9.76 -4.10
CA ALA A 249 -16.96 -9.80 -2.85
C ALA A 249 -16.12 -8.54 -2.64
N SER A 250 -15.53 -8.01 -3.71
CA SER A 250 -14.75 -6.76 -3.67
C SER A 250 -15.61 -5.55 -3.32
N VAL A 251 -16.82 -5.46 -3.92
CA VAL A 251 -17.79 -4.39 -3.61
C VAL A 251 -18.24 -4.49 -2.15
N LEU A 252 -18.58 -5.71 -1.67
CA LEU A 252 -18.94 -5.92 -0.27
C LEU A 252 -17.84 -5.44 0.68
N MET A 253 -16.60 -5.81 0.40
CA MET A 253 -15.45 -5.35 1.21
C MET A 253 -15.32 -3.83 1.23
N ARG A 254 -15.47 -3.19 0.07
CA ARG A 254 -15.41 -1.73 -0.05
C ARG A 254 -16.51 -1.04 0.74
N VAL A 255 -17.75 -1.55 0.64
CA VAL A 255 -18.90 -1.02 1.39
C VAL A 255 -18.68 -1.18 2.88
N LEU A 256 -18.22 -2.35 3.35
CA LEU A 256 -17.90 -2.56 4.76
C LEU A 256 -16.85 -1.55 5.27
N VAL A 257 -15.75 -1.37 4.53
CA VAL A 257 -14.72 -0.37 4.91
C VAL A 257 -15.31 1.03 4.99
N SER A 258 -16.09 1.46 4.00
CA SER A 258 -16.76 2.78 4.01
C SER A 258 -17.68 2.94 5.21
N MET A 259 -18.56 1.96 5.47
CA MET A 259 -19.50 2.02 6.60
C MET A 259 -18.78 2.14 7.95
N PHE A 260 -17.67 1.42 8.14
CA PHE A 260 -16.91 1.51 9.40
C PHE A 260 -16.17 2.85 9.54
N VAL A 261 -15.61 3.39 8.46
CA VAL A 261 -15.00 4.73 8.48
C VAL A 261 -16.04 5.80 8.81
N GLU A 262 -17.19 5.76 8.16
CA GLU A 262 -18.32 6.67 8.44
C GLU A 262 -18.82 6.53 9.90
N SER A 263 -18.88 5.30 10.44
CA SER A 263 -19.31 5.07 11.81
C SER A 263 -18.36 5.69 12.84
N VAL A 264 -17.05 5.71 12.59
CA VAL A 264 -16.07 6.41 13.43
C VAL A 264 -16.35 7.92 13.43
N ILE A 265 -16.62 8.51 12.27
CA ILE A 265 -16.97 9.93 12.16
C ILE A 265 -18.25 10.23 12.95
N CYS A 266 -19.29 9.39 12.84
CA CYS A 266 -20.52 9.55 13.60
C CYS A 266 -20.28 9.48 15.13
N VAL A 267 -19.41 8.60 15.60
CA VAL A 267 -19.05 8.49 17.04
C VAL A 267 -18.34 9.75 17.55
N ILE A 268 -17.55 10.40 16.67
CA ILE A 268 -16.80 11.61 17.05
C ILE A 268 -17.72 12.85 17.07
N LEU A 269 -18.71 12.90 16.18
CA LEU A 269 -19.61 14.08 16.04
C LEU A 269 -20.87 14.02 16.92
N GLY A 270 -21.27 12.85 17.41
CA GLY A 270 -22.45 12.62 18.26
C GLY A 270 -22.13 12.60 19.74
#